data_68bd7f5595263f4c3f6b1cd9980efb23
#
_entry.id   68bd7f5595263f4c3f6b1cd9980efb23
#
_cell.length_a   1.000
_cell.length_b   1.000
_cell.length_c   1.000
_cell.angle_alpha   90.00
_cell.angle_beta   90.00
_cell.angle_gamma   90.00
#
_symmetry.space_group_name_H-M   'P 1'
#
loop_
_entity.id
_entity.type
_entity.pdbx_description
1 polymer ?
#
loop_
_entity_poly.entity_id
_entity_poly.type
_entity_poly.pdbx_seq_one_letter_code
_entity_poly.pdbx_strand_id
1 'polypeptide(L)'
;MNKYLILCVDDEPEVLNSVLQDLAPFEDNFIVEGAESVDEAKQVIQEMGQEGIKLALILCDHIMPDKTGIDFLIELNQHDSTMPTRKLLLTGQAGLEDTVTAINNAALDFYISKPWQGDQLRDTITQQLTDYVIANDKQLLNWTSILDTERILTSMSDKRTSFGE
;
A
#
# COMPACT_ATOMS: atom_id res chain seq x y z
N MET A 1 5.34 17.92 -7.08
CA MET A 1 5.48 16.55 -6.56
C MET A 1 4.11 15.97 -6.28
N ASN A 2 3.84 14.79 -6.79
CA ASN A 2 2.57 14.13 -6.53
C ASN A 2 2.47 13.67 -5.07
N LYS A 3 1.27 13.77 -4.49
CA LYS A 3 0.98 13.18 -3.18
C LYS A 3 0.18 11.91 -3.35
N TYR A 4 0.49 10.94 -2.52
CA TYR A 4 -0.16 9.64 -2.52
C TYR A 4 -0.68 9.28 -1.14
N LEU A 5 -1.70 8.45 -1.11
CA LEU A 5 -2.33 7.96 0.10
C LEU A 5 -1.76 6.59 0.48
N ILE A 6 -1.43 6.44 1.75
CA ILE A 6 -1.21 5.16 2.42
C ILE A 6 -2.39 4.95 3.34
N LEU A 7 -3.14 3.87 3.14
CA LEU A 7 -4.34 3.57 3.92
C LEU A 7 -4.15 2.29 4.72
N CYS A 8 -4.41 2.37 6.01
CA CYS A 8 -4.37 1.23 6.94
C CYS A 8 -5.79 0.90 7.37
N VAL A 9 -6.20 -0.37 7.24
CA VAL A 9 -7.57 -0.81 7.56
C VAL A 9 -7.51 -1.96 8.57
N ASP A 10 -8.09 -1.73 9.74
CA ASP A 10 -8.19 -2.74 10.79
C ASP A 10 -9.35 -2.37 11.70
N ASP A 11 -10.21 -3.34 12.02
CA ASP A 11 -11.38 -3.09 12.87
C ASP A 11 -11.05 -3.01 14.37
N GLU A 12 -9.82 -3.36 14.76
CA GLU A 12 -9.34 -3.21 16.12
C GLU A 12 -8.63 -1.88 16.29
N PRO A 13 -9.21 -0.90 17.00
CA PRO A 13 -8.63 0.44 17.12
C PRO A 13 -7.21 0.46 17.68
N GLU A 14 -6.91 -0.43 18.62
CA GLU A 14 -5.57 -0.51 19.23
C GLU A 14 -4.52 -0.95 18.22
N VAL A 15 -4.86 -1.93 17.38
CA VAL A 15 -3.98 -2.42 16.32
C VAL A 15 -3.79 -1.33 15.27
N LEU A 16 -4.87 -0.69 14.84
CA LEU A 16 -4.82 0.38 13.86
C LEU A 16 -3.92 1.53 14.35
N ASN A 17 -4.09 1.95 15.60
CA ASN A 17 -3.27 3.02 16.19
C ASN A 17 -1.79 2.62 16.23
N SER A 18 -1.49 1.38 16.56
CA SER A 18 -0.12 0.85 16.58
C SER A 18 0.53 0.91 15.19
N VAL A 19 -0.20 0.50 14.17
CA VAL A 19 0.26 0.57 12.77
C VAL A 19 0.50 2.02 12.37
N LEU A 20 -0.44 2.92 12.66
CA LEU A 20 -0.31 4.32 12.30
C LEU A 20 0.90 4.98 12.99
N GLN A 21 1.19 4.61 14.24
CA GLN A 21 2.39 5.09 14.92
C GLN A 21 3.67 4.62 14.21
N ASP A 22 3.72 3.37 13.79
CA ASP A 22 4.86 2.84 13.06
C ASP A 22 5.05 3.53 11.70
N LEU A 23 3.98 4.01 11.11
CA LEU A 23 4.00 4.68 9.81
C LEU A 23 4.16 6.21 9.88
N ALA A 24 4.24 6.78 11.08
CA ALA A 24 4.36 8.22 11.26
C ALA A 24 5.52 8.85 10.45
N PRO A 25 6.69 8.20 10.29
CA PRO A 25 7.76 8.77 9.46
C PRO A 25 7.38 9.02 8.00
N PHE A 26 6.38 8.31 7.48
CA PHE A 26 5.93 8.52 6.09
C PHE A 26 5.06 9.76 5.91
N GLU A 27 4.55 10.33 6.99
CA GLU A 27 3.63 11.48 6.93
C GLU A 27 4.27 12.75 6.35
N ASP A 28 5.58 12.84 6.34
CA ASP A 28 6.29 13.98 5.74
C ASP A 28 6.06 14.06 4.22
N ASN A 29 5.85 12.91 3.56
CA ASN A 29 5.80 12.84 2.09
C ASN A 29 4.57 12.13 1.55
N PHE A 30 3.77 11.51 2.42
CA PHE A 30 2.54 10.80 2.07
C PHE A 30 1.41 11.24 2.98
N ILE A 31 0.18 11.05 2.52
CA ILE A 31 -0.98 11.16 3.40
C ILE A 31 -1.21 9.77 3.96
N VAL A 32 -1.17 9.65 5.29
CA VAL A 32 -1.38 8.39 6.00
C VAL A 32 -2.71 8.46 6.74
N GLU A 33 -3.63 7.58 6.38
CA GLU A 33 -4.96 7.53 6.96
C GLU A 33 -5.29 6.12 7.47
N GLY A 34 -6.16 6.07 8.47
CA GLY A 34 -6.67 4.82 9.02
C GLY A 34 -8.17 4.69 8.80
N ALA A 35 -8.64 3.46 8.68
CA ALA A 35 -10.06 3.15 8.61
C ALA A 35 -10.34 1.89 9.44
N GLU A 36 -11.48 1.86 10.13
CA GLU A 36 -11.86 0.75 10.98
C GLU A 36 -12.81 -0.23 10.30
N SER A 37 -13.18 0.04 9.05
CA SER A 37 -14.05 -0.82 8.27
C SER A 37 -13.78 -0.64 6.77
N VAL A 38 -14.27 -1.58 5.97
CA VAL A 38 -14.19 -1.48 4.51
C VAL A 38 -14.97 -0.26 4.00
N ASP A 39 -16.15 -0.01 4.56
CA ASP A 39 -16.96 1.15 4.15
C ASP A 39 -16.24 2.47 4.42
N GLU A 40 -15.63 2.60 5.58
CA GLU A 40 -14.83 3.78 5.91
C GLU A 40 -13.63 3.91 4.98
N ALA A 41 -12.95 2.79 4.68
CA ALA A 41 -11.83 2.77 3.75
C ALA A 41 -12.25 3.25 2.35
N LYS A 42 -13.38 2.80 1.85
CA LYS A 42 -13.91 3.23 0.56
C LYS A 42 -14.20 4.72 0.54
N GLN A 43 -14.74 5.24 1.62
CA GLN A 43 -15.02 6.67 1.75
C GLN A 43 -13.73 7.50 1.70
N VAL A 44 -12.69 7.07 2.41
CA VAL A 44 -11.38 7.76 2.39
C VAL A 44 -10.79 7.75 0.98
N ILE A 45 -10.81 6.60 0.31
CA ILE A 45 -10.29 6.48 -1.06
C ILE A 45 -11.04 7.42 -2.01
N GLN A 46 -12.36 7.49 -1.90
CA GLN A 46 -13.20 8.34 -2.74
C GLN A 46 -12.92 9.83 -2.49
N GLU A 47 -12.88 10.25 -1.23
CA GLU A 47 -12.63 11.64 -0.86
C GLU A 47 -11.25 12.10 -1.33
N MET A 48 -10.23 11.28 -1.13
CA MET A 48 -8.87 11.57 -1.59
C MET A 48 -8.80 11.61 -3.12
N GLY A 49 -9.48 10.70 -3.78
CA GLY A 49 -9.55 10.68 -5.25
C GLY A 49 -10.15 11.94 -5.84
N GLN A 50 -11.11 12.55 -5.17
CA GLN A 50 -11.71 13.84 -5.59
C GLN A 50 -10.69 14.98 -5.54
N GLU A 51 -9.68 14.87 -4.69
CA GLU A 51 -8.58 15.83 -4.60
C GLU A 51 -7.40 15.45 -5.49
N GLY A 52 -7.53 14.43 -6.30
CA GLY A 52 -6.47 13.95 -7.18
C GLY A 52 -5.39 13.12 -6.48
N ILE A 53 -5.65 12.66 -5.27
CA ILE A 53 -4.71 11.87 -4.45
C ILE A 53 -5.00 10.39 -4.67
N LYS A 54 -4.04 9.69 -5.27
CA LYS A 54 -4.18 8.26 -5.57
C LYS A 54 -3.73 7.40 -4.40
N LEU A 55 -4.37 6.25 -4.25
CA LEU A 55 -3.99 5.25 -3.26
C LEU A 55 -2.75 4.49 -3.76
N ALA A 56 -1.61 4.75 -3.13
CA ALA A 56 -0.36 4.07 -3.50
C ALA A 56 -0.22 2.70 -2.82
N LEU A 57 -0.64 2.62 -1.56
CA LEU A 57 -0.47 1.41 -0.76
C LEU A 57 -1.62 1.27 0.22
N ILE A 58 -2.11 0.03 0.36
CA ILE A 58 -3.08 -0.33 1.38
C ILE A 58 -2.53 -1.46 2.23
N LEU A 59 -2.65 -1.31 3.54
CA LEU A 59 -2.31 -2.34 4.52
C LEU A 59 -3.61 -2.72 5.23
N CYS A 60 -4.08 -3.93 5.00
CA CYS A 60 -5.43 -4.34 5.38
C CYS A 60 -5.42 -5.61 6.23
N ASP A 61 -6.17 -5.61 7.32
CA ASP A 61 -6.46 -6.83 8.08
C ASP A 61 -7.43 -7.71 7.28
N HIS A 62 -7.38 -9.02 7.52
CA HIS A 62 -8.26 -9.97 6.84
C HIS A 62 -9.59 -10.15 7.56
N ILE A 63 -9.54 -10.43 8.85
CA ILE A 63 -10.76 -10.76 9.61
C ILE A 63 -11.41 -9.48 10.10
N MET A 64 -12.43 -9.05 9.39
CA MET A 64 -13.22 -7.87 9.73
C MET A 64 -14.71 -8.17 9.58
N PRO A 65 -15.59 -7.47 10.32
CA PRO A 65 -17.04 -7.63 10.15
C PRO A 65 -17.48 -7.26 8.72
N ASP A 66 -18.52 -7.90 8.25
CA ASP A 66 -19.22 -7.65 6.98
C ASP A 66 -18.43 -8.08 5.75
N LYS A 67 -17.19 -7.64 5.58
CA LYS A 67 -16.38 -7.96 4.40
C LYS A 67 -14.95 -8.25 4.83
N THR A 68 -14.39 -9.37 4.33
CA THR A 68 -12.98 -9.69 4.64
C THR A 68 -12.02 -8.76 3.93
N GLY A 69 -10.81 -8.64 4.48
CA GLY A 69 -9.77 -7.84 3.85
C GLY A 69 -9.43 -8.34 2.44
N ILE A 70 -9.36 -9.66 2.27
CA ILE A 70 -9.05 -10.24 0.95
C ILE A 70 -10.13 -9.90 -0.06
N ASP A 71 -11.41 -10.01 0.31
CA ASP A 71 -12.51 -9.64 -0.59
C ASP A 71 -12.44 -8.17 -0.99
N PHE A 72 -12.07 -7.30 -0.06
CA PHE A 72 -11.88 -5.89 -0.36
C PHE A 72 -10.70 -5.66 -1.32
N LEU A 73 -9.58 -6.35 -1.11
CA LEU A 73 -8.42 -6.24 -2.00
C LEU A 73 -8.74 -6.76 -3.41
N ILE A 74 -9.54 -7.82 -3.52
CA ILE A 74 -10.03 -8.31 -4.82
C ILE A 74 -10.84 -7.22 -5.53
N GLU A 75 -11.73 -6.57 -4.79
CA GLU A 75 -12.55 -5.48 -5.32
C GLU A 75 -11.69 -4.32 -5.82
N LEU A 76 -10.67 -3.92 -5.05
CA LEU A 76 -9.74 -2.87 -5.46
C LEU A 76 -8.99 -3.24 -6.74
N ASN A 77 -8.67 -4.52 -6.93
CA ASN A 77 -7.97 -4.98 -8.13
C ASN A 77 -8.86 -4.98 -9.38
N GLN A 78 -10.15 -4.84 -9.23
CA GLN A 78 -11.12 -4.81 -10.33
C GLN A 78 -11.39 -3.40 -10.87
N HIS A 79 -10.90 -2.36 -10.19
CA HIS A 79 -11.08 -0.97 -10.60
C HIS A 79 -9.77 -0.37 -11.09
N ASP A 80 -9.81 0.30 -12.23
CA ASP A 80 -8.62 0.89 -12.86
C ASP A 80 -7.86 1.85 -11.95
N SER A 81 -8.60 2.62 -11.14
CA SER A 81 -8.00 3.62 -10.25
C SER A 81 -7.23 3.01 -9.08
N THR A 82 -7.56 1.79 -8.67
CA THR A 82 -6.95 1.12 -7.51
C THR A 82 -6.22 -0.17 -7.88
N MET A 83 -6.31 -0.62 -9.13
CA MET A 83 -5.56 -1.79 -9.59
C MET A 83 -4.05 -1.64 -9.38
N PRO A 84 -3.43 -0.46 -9.64
CA PRO A 84 -1.99 -0.28 -9.41
C PRO A 84 -1.58 -0.19 -7.95
N THR A 85 -2.52 0.01 -7.02
CA THR A 85 -2.23 0.12 -5.59
C THR A 85 -1.47 -1.10 -5.08
N ARG A 86 -0.40 -0.89 -4.32
CA ARG A 86 0.31 -1.99 -3.65
C ARG A 86 -0.55 -2.51 -2.51
N LYS A 87 -0.82 -3.81 -2.51
CA LYS A 87 -1.80 -4.44 -1.61
C LYS A 87 -1.07 -5.35 -0.63
N LEU A 88 -1.16 -5.00 0.64
CA LEU A 88 -0.52 -5.73 1.74
C LEU A 88 -1.58 -6.22 2.71
N LEU A 89 -1.42 -7.46 3.16
CA LEU A 89 -2.28 -8.05 4.17
C LEU A 89 -1.51 -8.12 5.49
N LEU A 90 -2.08 -7.57 6.56
CA LEU A 90 -1.50 -7.61 7.90
C LEU A 90 -2.46 -8.34 8.83
N THR A 91 -2.24 -9.63 9.06
CA THR A 91 -3.15 -10.43 9.85
C THR A 91 -2.47 -11.66 10.46
N GLY A 92 -3.02 -12.15 11.55
CA GLY A 92 -2.60 -13.42 12.15
C GLY A 92 -3.50 -14.59 11.77
N GLN A 93 -4.53 -14.36 10.95
CA GLN A 93 -5.62 -15.31 10.79
C GLN A 93 -6.03 -15.64 9.35
N ALA A 94 -5.14 -15.47 8.40
CA ALA A 94 -5.43 -15.90 7.04
C ALA A 94 -4.98 -17.35 6.85
N GLY A 95 -5.88 -18.20 6.39
CA GLY A 95 -5.54 -19.57 6.01
C GLY A 95 -4.79 -19.61 4.68
N LEU A 96 -4.19 -20.76 4.37
CA LEU A 96 -3.44 -20.94 3.14
C LEU A 96 -4.30 -20.70 1.90
N GLU A 97 -5.53 -21.23 1.91
CA GLU A 97 -6.47 -21.05 0.79
C GLU A 97 -6.82 -19.59 0.55
N ASP A 98 -7.05 -18.84 1.63
CA ASP A 98 -7.33 -17.41 1.57
C ASP A 98 -6.13 -16.64 0.99
N THR A 99 -4.92 -17.01 1.42
CA THR A 99 -3.70 -16.38 0.92
C THR A 99 -3.49 -16.64 -0.57
N VAL A 100 -3.73 -17.86 -1.02
CA VAL A 100 -3.65 -18.22 -2.45
C VAL A 100 -4.68 -17.44 -3.26
N THR A 101 -5.91 -17.34 -2.75
CA THR A 101 -6.97 -16.54 -3.39
C THR A 101 -6.55 -15.07 -3.52
N ALA A 102 -5.95 -14.52 -2.46
CA ALA A 102 -5.49 -13.14 -2.47
C ALA A 102 -4.40 -12.91 -3.52
N ILE A 103 -3.42 -13.82 -3.59
CA ILE A 103 -2.34 -13.72 -4.59
C ILE A 103 -2.91 -13.77 -6.01
N ASN A 104 -3.84 -14.67 -6.28
CA ASN A 104 -4.36 -14.90 -7.63
C ASN A 104 -5.38 -13.85 -8.08
N ASN A 105 -6.26 -13.40 -7.18
CA ASN A 105 -7.42 -12.58 -7.54
C ASN A 105 -7.31 -11.13 -7.07
N ALA A 106 -6.61 -10.86 -5.97
CA ALA A 106 -6.42 -9.52 -5.42
C ALA A 106 -5.09 -8.89 -5.82
N ALA A 107 -4.21 -9.65 -6.46
CA ALA A 107 -2.83 -9.25 -6.73
C ALA A 107 -2.12 -8.80 -5.44
N LEU A 108 -2.20 -9.64 -4.41
CA LEU A 108 -1.55 -9.38 -3.13
C LEU A 108 -0.04 -9.28 -3.32
N ASP A 109 0.53 -8.17 -2.88
CA ASP A 109 1.96 -7.89 -3.06
C ASP A 109 2.80 -8.36 -1.89
N PHE A 110 2.24 -8.37 -0.69
CA PHE A 110 2.97 -8.81 0.50
C PHE A 110 2.03 -9.23 1.62
N TYR A 111 2.47 -10.21 2.42
CA TYR A 111 1.77 -10.68 3.61
C TYR A 111 2.64 -10.42 4.84
N ILE A 112 2.07 -9.77 5.85
CA ILE A 112 2.75 -9.49 7.11
C ILE A 112 1.98 -10.16 8.24
N SER A 113 2.66 -10.99 9.04
CA SER A 113 2.05 -11.68 10.17
C SER A 113 1.99 -10.78 11.40
N LYS A 114 0.88 -10.85 12.14
CA LYS A 114 0.78 -10.29 13.49
C LYS A 114 1.35 -11.28 14.51
N PRO A 115 2.11 -10.83 15.52
CA PRO A 115 2.63 -9.47 15.70
C PRO A 115 3.78 -9.16 14.74
N TRP A 116 3.94 -7.89 14.41
CA TRP A 116 5.01 -7.42 13.52
C TRP A 116 6.06 -6.63 14.31
N GLN A 117 7.19 -6.36 13.67
CA GLN A 117 8.20 -5.42 14.18
C GLN A 117 8.16 -4.14 13.37
N GLY A 118 8.16 -3.00 14.06
CA GLY A 118 8.02 -1.69 13.42
C GLY A 118 9.06 -1.41 12.34
N ASP A 119 10.31 -1.76 12.59
CA ASP A 119 11.40 -1.55 11.63
C ASP A 119 11.19 -2.39 10.37
N GLN A 120 10.79 -3.65 10.52
CA GLN A 120 10.52 -4.53 9.38
C GLN A 120 9.30 -4.06 8.59
N LEU A 121 8.28 -3.58 9.28
CA LEU A 121 7.09 -3.02 8.63
C LEU A 121 7.46 -1.81 7.79
N ARG A 122 8.22 -0.87 8.34
CA ARG A 122 8.66 0.32 7.61
C ARG A 122 9.52 -0.03 6.40
N ASP A 123 10.45 -0.97 6.55
CA ASP A 123 11.29 -1.42 5.43
C ASP A 123 10.43 -2.03 4.32
N THR A 124 9.48 -2.89 4.67
CA THR A 124 8.57 -3.50 3.69
C THR A 124 7.76 -2.44 2.97
N ILE A 125 7.21 -1.48 3.70
CA ILE A 125 6.42 -0.40 3.10
C ILE A 125 7.28 0.47 2.20
N THR A 126 8.50 0.79 2.61
CA THR A 126 9.43 1.56 1.76
C THR A 126 9.68 0.83 0.44
N GLN A 127 9.91 -0.48 0.46
CA GLN A 127 10.13 -1.25 -0.75
C GLN A 127 8.88 -1.30 -1.64
N GLN A 128 7.72 -1.47 -1.05
CA GLN A 128 6.46 -1.50 -1.79
C GLN A 128 6.13 -0.13 -2.40
N LEU A 129 6.36 0.95 -1.68
CA LEU A 129 6.19 2.30 -2.21
C LEU A 129 7.20 2.61 -3.31
N THR A 130 8.43 2.11 -3.19
CA THR A 130 9.44 2.23 -4.24
C THR A 130 8.94 1.54 -5.51
N ASP A 131 8.42 0.32 -5.41
CA ASP A 131 7.82 -0.38 -6.55
C ASP A 131 6.68 0.42 -7.18
N TYR A 132 5.82 1.00 -6.33
CA TYR A 132 4.69 1.79 -6.81
C TYR A 132 5.14 3.02 -7.61
N VAL A 133 6.06 3.83 -7.08
CA VAL A 133 6.50 5.05 -7.77
C VAL A 133 7.28 4.75 -9.03
N ILE A 134 8.09 3.69 -9.04
CA ILE A 134 8.81 3.28 -10.25
C ILE A 134 7.83 2.94 -11.38
N ALA A 135 6.73 2.26 -11.05
CA ALA A 135 5.73 1.85 -12.04
C ALA A 135 4.76 2.97 -12.43
N ASN A 136 4.50 3.93 -11.56
CA ASN A 136 3.35 4.84 -11.73
C ASN A 136 3.71 6.33 -11.72
N ASP A 137 4.86 6.72 -11.21
CA ASP A 137 5.24 8.14 -11.14
C ASP A 137 6.28 8.46 -12.21
N LYS A 138 6.07 9.55 -12.93
CA LYS A 138 6.99 9.99 -13.99
C LYS A 138 8.15 10.84 -13.46
N GLN A 139 8.01 11.37 -12.24
CA GLN A 139 8.98 12.28 -11.62
C GLN A 139 9.80 11.55 -10.55
N LEU A 140 10.50 10.50 -10.94
CA LEU A 140 11.19 9.59 -10.02
C LEU A 140 12.26 10.28 -9.17
N LEU A 141 12.90 11.34 -9.69
CA LEU A 141 13.93 12.08 -8.94
C LEU A 141 13.39 12.68 -7.64
N ASN A 142 12.10 13.00 -7.59
CA ASN A 142 11.47 13.54 -6.38
C ASN A 142 11.47 12.53 -5.22
N TRP A 143 11.62 11.25 -5.51
CA TRP A 143 11.50 10.18 -4.53
C TRP A 143 12.84 9.59 -4.09
N THR A 144 13.97 10.02 -4.70
CA THR A 144 15.29 9.42 -4.42
C THR A 144 15.74 9.60 -2.98
N SER A 145 15.40 10.72 -2.33
CA SER A 145 15.75 10.96 -0.92
C SER A 145 14.72 10.42 0.07
N ILE A 146 13.58 9.92 -0.42
CA ILE A 146 12.44 9.51 0.41
C ILE A 146 12.32 7.99 0.45
N LEU A 147 12.54 7.34 -0.69
CA LEU A 147 12.40 5.89 -0.86
C LEU A 147 13.77 5.27 -1.15
N ASP A 148 13.78 4.06 -1.72
CA ASP A 148 15.04 3.38 -2.02
C ASP A 148 15.77 4.07 -3.18
N THR A 149 16.75 4.88 -2.86
CA THR A 149 17.51 5.69 -3.82
C THR A 149 18.16 4.84 -4.90
N GLU A 150 18.83 3.76 -4.50
CA GLU A 150 19.56 2.91 -5.43
C GLU A 150 18.64 2.25 -6.44
N ARG A 151 17.51 1.72 -5.99
CA ARG A 151 16.52 1.09 -6.87
C ARG A 151 15.91 2.09 -7.85
N ILE A 152 15.61 3.30 -7.41
CA ILE A 152 15.06 4.35 -8.26
C ILE A 152 16.07 4.76 -9.32
N LEU A 153 17.32 5.00 -8.94
CA LEU A 153 18.38 5.38 -9.89
C LEU A 153 18.66 4.27 -10.90
N THR A 154 18.67 3.02 -10.46
CA THR A 154 18.82 1.86 -11.34
C THR A 154 17.69 1.79 -12.37
N SER A 155 16.45 1.98 -11.93
CA SER A 155 15.27 2.01 -12.80
C SER A 155 15.36 3.10 -13.86
N MET A 156 15.80 4.30 -13.47
CA MET A 156 15.98 5.41 -14.41
C MET A 156 17.09 5.12 -15.44
N SER A 157 18.18 4.53 -15.00
CA SER A 157 19.29 4.14 -15.87
C SER A 157 18.82 3.10 -16.90
N ASP A 158 18.09 2.08 -16.48
CA ASP A 158 17.56 1.04 -17.37
C ASP A 158 16.62 1.62 -18.41
N LYS A 159 15.74 2.52 -18.03
CA LYS A 159 14.83 3.21 -18.95
C LYS A 159 15.60 4.06 -19.96
N ARG A 160 16.64 4.76 -19.53
CA ARG A 160 17.49 5.56 -20.41
C ARG A 160 18.20 4.67 -21.42
N THR A 161 18.76 3.56 -20.99
CA THR A 161 19.44 2.60 -21.88
C THR A 161 18.47 2.05 -22.92
N SER A 162 17.24 1.70 -22.52
CA SER A 162 16.19 1.23 -23.43
C SER A 162 15.83 2.26 -24.49
N PHE A 163 15.78 3.53 -24.16
CA PHE A 163 15.40 4.59 -25.08
C PHE A 163 16.58 5.18 -25.84
N GLY A 164 17.80 5.00 -25.32
CA GLY A 164 19.01 5.52 -25.94
C GLY A 164 19.56 4.67 -27.07
N GLU A 165 18.99 3.50 -27.26
CA GLU A 165 19.34 2.57 -28.32
C GLU A 165 18.38 2.75 -29.50
#